data_2ba7551e7f56637ae0496ee89c953c36
#
_entry.id   2ba7551e7f56637ae0496ee89c953c36
#
_cell.length_a   1.000
_cell.length_b   1.000
_cell.length_c   1.000
_cell.angle_alpha   90.00
_cell.angle_beta   90.00
_cell.angle_gamma   90.00
#
_symmetry.space_group_name_H-M   'P 1'
#
loop_
_entity.id
_entity.type
_entity.pdbx_description
1 polymer ?
#
loop_
_entity_poly.entity_id
_entity_poly.type
_entity_poly.pdbx_seq_one_letter_code
_entity_poly.pdbx_strand_id
1 'polypeptide(L)'
;MTYLSTLRRHAVAALSIAAILTVVPATISNASIPADRHEALKKVCDYDWHKGTWQIKQLIRCAADYWHVPGGESTALAIANRESQFHPNAYNPSGCAGIYQHMLRYWPGRAAAYGFRGWSAFNARANIIVTMRMVKQYGWDPWSY
;
A
#
# COMPACT_ATOMS: atom_id res chain seq x y z
N MET A 1 -53.76 -37.51 62.76
CA MET A 1 -52.55 -36.71 63.04
C MET A 1 -52.04 -36.23 61.67
N THR A 2 -52.36 -34.98 61.35
CA THR A 2 -52.17 -34.38 60.08
C THR A 2 -50.96 -33.41 60.16
N TYR A 3 -49.89 -33.71 59.38
CA TYR A 3 -48.78 -32.81 59.27
C TYR A 3 -48.89 -32.00 57.92
N LEU A 4 -49.20 -30.74 58.10
CA LEU A 4 -49.17 -29.72 57.00
C LEU A 4 -47.76 -29.22 56.85
N SER A 5 -47.09 -29.52 55.70
CA SER A 5 -45.83 -28.93 55.33
C SER A 5 -46.06 -27.74 54.37
N THR A 6 -45.74 -26.54 54.83
CA THR A 6 -45.80 -25.33 54.12
C THR A 6 -44.62 -25.17 53.15
N LEU A 7 -44.92 -25.23 51.84
CA LEU A 7 -43.94 -24.94 50.76
C LEU A 7 -43.78 -23.40 50.63
N ARG A 8 -42.62 -22.90 51.04
CA ARG A 8 -42.21 -21.54 50.72
C ARG A 8 -41.76 -21.44 49.28
N ARG A 9 -42.48 -20.71 48.44
CA ARG A 9 -42.09 -20.37 47.10
C ARG A 9 -41.09 -19.19 47.15
N HIS A 10 -39.82 -19.47 46.80
CA HIS A 10 -38.85 -18.40 46.56
C HIS A 10 -39.03 -17.92 45.12
N ALA A 11 -39.50 -16.68 44.99
CA ALA A 11 -39.51 -15.99 43.69
C ALA A 11 -38.08 -15.55 43.37
N VAL A 12 -37.48 -16.14 42.35
CA VAL A 12 -36.20 -15.72 41.79
C VAL A 12 -36.53 -14.64 40.77
N ALA A 13 -36.20 -13.39 41.09
CA ALA A 13 -36.27 -12.28 40.14
C ALA A 13 -35.08 -12.39 39.18
N ALA A 14 -35.36 -12.74 37.92
CA ALA A 14 -34.37 -12.73 36.86
C ALA A 14 -34.17 -11.27 36.39
N LEU A 15 -33.04 -10.67 36.75
CA LEU A 15 -32.58 -9.39 36.14
C LEU A 15 -32.06 -9.70 34.73
N SER A 16 -32.86 -9.36 33.73
CA SER A 16 -32.40 -9.35 32.33
C SER A 16 -31.56 -8.07 32.09
N ILE A 17 -30.23 -8.24 32.04
CA ILE A 17 -29.31 -7.18 31.59
C ILE A 17 -29.35 -7.18 30.06
N ALA A 18 -30.08 -6.24 29.47
CA ALA A 18 -30.02 -5.98 28.05
C ALA A 18 -28.67 -5.28 27.72
N ALA A 19 -27.73 -6.02 27.21
CA ALA A 19 -26.50 -5.45 26.66
C ALA A 19 -26.83 -4.71 25.35
N ILE A 20 -26.87 -3.37 25.42
CA ILE A 20 -26.97 -2.53 24.23
C ILE A 20 -25.61 -2.57 23.54
N LEU A 21 -25.49 -3.40 22.49
CA LEU A 21 -24.37 -3.34 21.57
C LEU A 21 -24.48 -2.06 20.74
N THR A 22 -23.77 -1.02 21.15
CA THR A 22 -23.57 0.17 20.32
C THR A 22 -22.61 -0.23 19.20
N VAL A 23 -23.14 -0.49 18.00
CA VAL A 23 -22.36 -0.59 16.77
C VAL A 23 -21.86 0.81 16.47
N VAL A 24 -20.59 1.10 16.81
CA VAL A 24 -19.89 2.29 16.36
C VAL A 24 -19.59 2.06 14.87
N PRO A 25 -20.14 2.86 13.95
CA PRO A 25 -19.75 2.76 12.55
C PRO A 25 -18.26 3.09 12.46
N ALA A 26 -17.46 2.13 11.97
CA ALA A 26 -16.08 2.40 11.62
C ALA A 26 -16.09 3.40 10.46
N THR A 27 -15.98 4.68 10.78
CA THR A 27 -15.69 5.70 9.78
C THR A 27 -14.32 5.37 9.22
N ILE A 28 -14.28 4.85 8.00
CA ILE A 28 -13.05 4.75 7.23
C ILE A 28 -12.63 6.19 6.96
N SER A 29 -11.85 6.74 7.89
CA SER A 29 -11.17 7.99 7.65
C SER A 29 -10.28 7.79 6.42
N ASN A 30 -10.60 8.47 5.32
CA ASN A 30 -9.64 8.78 4.27
C ASN A 30 -8.57 9.72 4.87
N ALA A 31 -7.82 9.20 5.84
CA ALA A 31 -6.73 9.92 6.45
C ALA A 31 -5.72 10.20 5.33
N SER A 32 -5.69 11.42 4.86
CA SER A 32 -4.61 11.91 4.01
C SER A 32 -3.31 11.61 4.74
N ILE A 33 -2.35 10.99 4.02
CA ILE A 33 -1.03 10.69 4.59
C ILE A 33 -0.49 12.02 5.13
N PRO A 34 -0.07 12.08 6.41
CA PRO A 34 0.46 13.30 7.00
C PRO A 34 1.61 13.89 6.16
N ALA A 35 1.72 15.21 6.11
CA ALA A 35 2.71 15.91 5.29
C ALA A 35 4.15 15.52 5.63
N ASP A 36 4.44 15.19 6.90
CA ASP A 36 5.73 14.69 7.37
C ASP A 36 6.09 13.33 6.76
N ARG A 37 5.11 12.45 6.58
CA ARG A 37 5.31 11.15 5.92
C ARG A 37 5.58 11.32 4.43
N HIS A 38 4.97 12.30 3.77
CA HIS A 38 5.28 12.65 2.38
C HIS A 38 6.73 13.13 2.24
N GLU A 39 7.19 13.95 3.16
CA GLU A 39 8.56 14.46 3.17
C GLU A 39 9.58 13.34 3.45
N ALA A 40 9.25 12.42 4.38
CA ALA A 40 10.07 11.25 4.65
C ALA A 40 10.21 10.34 3.41
N LEU A 41 9.12 10.11 2.65
CA LEU A 41 9.17 9.31 1.41
C LEU A 41 10.02 9.96 0.32
N LYS A 42 10.13 11.28 0.29
CA LYS A 42 11.03 11.99 -0.62
C LYS A 42 12.50 11.75 -0.29
N LYS A 43 12.83 11.43 0.97
CA LYS A 43 14.20 11.20 1.44
C LYS A 43 14.63 9.73 1.45
N VAL A 44 13.67 8.79 1.41
CA VAL A 44 14.00 7.36 1.31
C VAL A 44 14.75 7.11 0.02
N CYS A 45 15.91 6.48 0.08
CA CYS A 45 16.73 6.18 -1.10
C CYS A 45 17.07 7.43 -1.92
N ASP A 46 17.78 8.37 -1.32
CA ASP A 46 18.07 9.70 -1.90
C ASP A 46 19.11 9.63 -3.03
N TYR A 47 18.71 9.01 -4.15
CA TYR A 47 19.48 8.99 -5.40
C TYR A 47 18.88 9.97 -6.41
N ASP A 48 19.72 10.82 -6.98
CA ASP A 48 19.30 11.78 -8.02
C ASP A 48 19.19 11.08 -9.38
N TRP A 49 18.00 10.58 -9.68
CA TRP A 49 17.71 9.85 -10.90
C TRP A 49 17.92 10.65 -12.19
N HIS A 50 18.00 11.99 -12.14
CA HIS A 50 18.31 12.84 -13.30
C HIS A 50 19.77 12.68 -13.77
N LYS A 51 20.65 12.16 -12.90
CA LYS A 51 22.06 11.90 -13.25
C LYS A 51 22.26 10.60 -14.04
N GLY A 52 21.19 9.96 -14.50
CA GLY A 52 21.24 8.85 -15.45
C GLY A 52 20.98 7.47 -14.87
N THR A 53 21.12 6.47 -15.75
CA THR A 53 20.71 5.08 -15.50
C THR A 53 21.36 4.45 -14.27
N TRP A 54 22.61 4.79 -13.96
CA TRP A 54 23.28 4.26 -12.76
C TRP A 54 22.51 4.66 -11.50
N GLN A 55 22.13 5.93 -11.38
CA GLN A 55 21.38 6.46 -10.22
C GLN A 55 19.98 5.84 -10.14
N ILE A 56 19.32 5.63 -11.29
CA ILE A 56 18.05 4.91 -11.34
C ILE A 56 18.20 3.48 -10.81
N LYS A 57 19.24 2.75 -11.21
CA LYS A 57 19.53 1.41 -10.70
C LYS A 57 19.80 1.40 -9.19
N GLN A 58 20.53 2.39 -8.66
CA GLN A 58 20.75 2.52 -7.22
C GLN A 58 19.44 2.80 -6.47
N LEU A 59 18.59 3.67 -7.00
CA LEU A 59 17.26 3.94 -6.45
C LEU A 59 16.39 2.68 -6.42
N ILE A 60 16.42 1.87 -7.47
CA ILE A 60 15.69 0.58 -7.53
C ILE A 60 16.22 -0.38 -6.47
N ARG A 61 17.54 -0.56 -6.36
CA ARG A 61 18.15 -1.45 -5.35
C ARG A 61 17.76 -1.05 -3.94
N CYS A 62 18.01 0.21 -3.61
CA CYS A 62 17.65 0.74 -2.29
C CYS A 62 16.16 0.58 -1.98
N ALA A 63 15.28 0.89 -2.94
CA ALA A 63 13.84 0.76 -2.74
C ALA A 63 13.40 -0.71 -2.60
N ALA A 64 13.96 -1.62 -3.39
CA ALA A 64 13.67 -3.05 -3.31
C ALA A 64 14.07 -3.64 -1.95
N ASP A 65 15.25 -3.26 -1.44
CA ASP A 65 15.74 -3.66 -0.12
C ASP A 65 14.89 -3.02 0.99
N TYR A 66 14.66 -1.73 0.95
CA TYR A 66 13.90 -1.00 1.98
C TYR A 66 12.49 -1.57 2.19
N TRP A 67 11.79 -1.93 1.12
CA TRP A 67 10.45 -2.53 1.21
C TRP A 67 10.44 -4.05 1.24
N HIS A 68 11.61 -4.71 1.20
CA HIS A 68 11.73 -6.18 1.21
C HIS A 68 10.83 -6.85 0.16
N VAL A 69 10.98 -6.43 -1.10
CA VAL A 69 10.14 -6.97 -2.18
C VAL A 69 10.49 -8.42 -2.50
N PRO A 70 9.54 -9.27 -2.91
CA PRO A 70 9.81 -10.62 -3.34
C PRO A 70 10.86 -10.67 -4.47
N GLY A 71 11.86 -11.54 -4.33
CA GLY A 71 12.96 -11.66 -5.29
C GLY A 71 14.00 -10.54 -5.23
N GLY A 72 13.82 -9.57 -4.30
CA GLY A 72 14.81 -8.55 -3.98
C GLY A 72 15.20 -7.66 -5.16
N GLU A 73 16.41 -7.12 -5.06
CA GLU A 73 16.98 -6.19 -6.05
C GLU A 73 17.07 -6.80 -7.46
N SER A 74 17.44 -8.07 -7.57
CA SER A 74 17.65 -8.73 -8.85
C SER A 74 16.36 -8.79 -9.68
N THR A 75 15.26 -9.19 -9.06
CA THR A 75 13.95 -9.24 -9.71
C THR A 75 13.47 -7.82 -10.06
N ALA A 76 13.61 -6.88 -9.15
CA ALA A 76 13.24 -5.49 -9.40
C ALA A 76 13.98 -4.88 -10.60
N LEU A 77 15.30 -5.10 -10.69
CA LEU A 77 16.11 -4.64 -11.81
C LEU A 77 15.77 -5.35 -13.11
N ALA A 78 15.53 -6.66 -13.09
CA ALA A 78 15.18 -7.44 -14.28
C ALA A 78 13.86 -6.93 -14.88
N ILE A 79 12.84 -6.70 -14.04
CA ILE A 79 11.55 -6.19 -14.50
C ILE A 79 11.69 -4.77 -15.03
N ALA A 80 12.39 -3.86 -14.33
CA ALA A 80 12.60 -2.49 -14.82
C ALA A 80 13.35 -2.46 -16.18
N ASN A 81 14.31 -3.37 -16.37
CA ASN A 81 15.01 -3.49 -17.65
C ASN A 81 14.07 -3.97 -18.76
N ARG A 82 13.25 -4.97 -18.49
CA ARG A 82 12.27 -5.50 -19.45
C ARG A 82 11.23 -4.46 -19.84
N GLU A 83 10.72 -3.70 -18.86
CA GLU A 83 9.63 -2.74 -19.07
C GLU A 83 10.09 -1.48 -19.82
N SER A 84 11.26 -0.94 -19.50
CA SER A 84 11.67 0.37 -20.02
C SER A 84 13.15 0.50 -20.33
N GLN A 85 13.97 -0.54 -20.10
CA GLN A 85 15.43 -0.42 -20.12
C GLN A 85 15.94 0.71 -19.23
N PHE A 86 15.26 0.94 -18.09
CA PHE A 86 15.52 2.02 -17.14
C PHE A 86 15.28 3.44 -17.69
N HIS A 87 14.49 3.61 -18.75
CA HIS A 87 14.16 4.93 -19.31
C HIS A 87 12.94 5.52 -18.57
N PRO A 88 13.10 6.64 -17.83
CA PRO A 88 12.00 7.24 -17.08
C PRO A 88 10.90 7.79 -17.98
N ASN A 89 11.24 8.20 -19.20
CA ASN A 89 10.30 8.73 -20.18
C ASN A 89 9.74 7.67 -21.13
N ALA A 90 9.95 6.37 -20.84
CA ALA A 90 9.38 5.32 -21.65
C ALA A 90 7.85 5.40 -21.65
N TYR A 91 7.28 5.31 -22.84
CA TYR A 91 5.83 5.33 -23.06
C TYR A 91 5.50 4.36 -24.20
N ASN A 92 4.44 3.58 -24.02
CA ASN A 92 3.94 2.74 -25.11
C ASN A 92 2.51 3.16 -25.53
N PRO A 93 2.09 2.86 -26.77
CA PRO A 93 0.77 3.25 -27.28
C PRO A 93 -0.41 2.71 -26.49
N SER A 94 -0.24 1.64 -25.67
CA SER A 94 -1.25 1.09 -24.79
C SER A 94 -1.51 1.99 -23.57
N GLY A 95 -0.73 3.08 -23.39
CA GLY A 95 -0.88 4.03 -22.31
C GLY A 95 -0.09 3.67 -21.05
N CYS A 96 0.97 2.85 -21.17
CA CYS A 96 1.90 2.57 -20.07
C CYS A 96 3.08 3.53 -20.07
N ALA A 97 3.54 3.94 -18.88
CA ALA A 97 4.53 5.00 -18.72
C ALA A 97 5.54 4.74 -17.61
N GLY A 98 6.76 5.25 -17.81
CA GLY A 98 7.84 5.29 -16.82
C GLY A 98 8.60 3.98 -16.67
N ILE A 99 9.43 3.90 -15.63
CA ILE A 99 10.37 2.79 -15.39
C ILE A 99 9.68 1.41 -15.35
N TYR A 100 8.55 1.31 -14.67
CA TYR A 100 7.77 0.07 -14.50
C TYR A 100 6.49 0.04 -15.32
N GLN A 101 6.37 0.88 -16.35
CA GLN A 101 5.27 0.89 -17.31
C GLN A 101 3.88 0.85 -16.66
N HIS A 102 3.62 1.76 -15.72
CA HIS A 102 2.30 1.90 -15.15
C HIS A 102 1.29 2.45 -16.16
N MET A 103 0.12 1.82 -16.26
CA MET A 103 -0.97 2.36 -17.06
C MET A 103 -1.42 3.73 -16.52
N LEU A 104 -1.35 4.77 -17.36
CA LEU A 104 -1.66 6.15 -16.99
C LEU A 104 -3.07 6.33 -16.43
N ARG A 105 -4.05 5.56 -16.92
CA ARG A 105 -5.43 5.59 -16.37
C ARG A 105 -5.53 5.19 -14.90
N TYR A 106 -4.61 4.36 -14.39
CA TYR A 106 -4.59 3.92 -13.00
C TYR A 106 -3.57 4.68 -12.15
N TRP A 107 -2.64 5.38 -12.79
CA TRP A 107 -1.56 6.05 -12.11
C TRP A 107 -1.99 7.05 -11.04
N PRO A 108 -2.99 7.95 -11.25
CA PRO A 108 -3.38 8.92 -10.22
C PRO A 108 -3.82 8.25 -8.91
N GLY A 109 -4.57 7.15 -9.01
CA GLY A 109 -5.00 6.38 -7.85
C GLY A 109 -3.84 5.69 -7.15
N ARG A 110 -2.95 5.03 -7.91
CA ARG A 110 -1.75 4.38 -7.38
C ARG A 110 -0.82 5.39 -6.70
N ALA A 111 -0.49 6.47 -7.38
CA ALA A 111 0.35 7.54 -6.84
C ALA A 111 -0.24 8.12 -5.54
N ALA A 112 -1.53 8.38 -5.50
CA ALA A 112 -2.21 8.89 -4.31
C ALA A 112 -2.16 7.89 -3.14
N ALA A 113 -2.42 6.60 -3.40
CA ALA A 113 -2.41 5.54 -2.38
C ALA A 113 -1.03 5.37 -1.71
N TYR A 114 0.04 5.64 -2.45
CA TYR A 114 1.40 5.45 -1.96
C TYR A 114 2.17 6.75 -1.66
N GLY A 115 1.46 7.89 -1.53
CA GLY A 115 2.06 9.14 -1.04
C GLY A 115 2.66 10.04 -2.12
N PHE A 116 2.33 9.80 -3.39
CA PHE A 116 2.80 10.57 -4.54
C PHE A 116 1.66 11.23 -5.32
N ARG A 117 0.60 11.65 -4.63
CA ARG A 117 -0.55 12.34 -5.26
C ARG A 117 -0.08 13.52 -6.11
N GLY A 118 -0.51 13.55 -7.38
CA GLY A 118 -0.17 14.61 -8.32
C GLY A 118 1.20 14.47 -9.00
N TRP A 119 2.01 13.45 -8.63
CA TRP A 119 3.28 13.21 -9.30
C TRP A 119 3.07 12.46 -10.62
N SER A 120 3.91 12.80 -11.61
CA SER A 120 3.89 12.15 -12.92
C SER A 120 4.39 10.71 -12.85
N ALA A 121 3.83 9.81 -13.69
CA ALA A 121 4.35 8.46 -13.90
C ALA A 121 5.75 8.45 -14.54
N PHE A 122 6.13 9.53 -15.20
CA PHE A 122 7.47 9.74 -15.77
C PHE A 122 8.50 10.20 -14.74
N ASN A 123 8.08 10.58 -13.53
CA ASN A 123 9.02 10.81 -12.46
C ASN A 123 9.54 9.46 -11.94
N ALA A 124 10.83 9.16 -12.22
CA ALA A 124 11.41 7.86 -11.91
C ALA A 124 11.31 7.52 -10.43
N ARG A 125 11.51 8.48 -9.53
CA ARG A 125 11.41 8.26 -8.10
C ARG A 125 10.00 7.82 -7.68
N ALA A 126 8.98 8.57 -8.12
CA ALA A 126 7.59 8.22 -7.82
C ALA A 126 7.22 6.85 -8.41
N ASN A 127 7.58 6.60 -9.67
CA ASN A 127 7.32 5.36 -10.37
C ASN A 127 7.93 4.15 -9.64
N ILE A 128 9.22 4.23 -9.27
CA ILE A 128 9.94 3.17 -8.57
C ILE A 128 9.36 2.93 -7.17
N ILE A 129 9.18 3.96 -6.36
CA ILE A 129 8.73 3.81 -4.97
C ILE A 129 7.29 3.30 -4.91
N VAL A 130 6.40 3.82 -5.74
CA VAL A 130 5.02 3.31 -5.86
C VAL A 130 5.02 1.84 -6.23
N THR A 131 5.86 1.43 -7.22
CA THR A 131 6.01 0.02 -7.61
C THR A 131 6.45 -0.84 -6.44
N MET A 132 7.54 -0.50 -5.75
CA MET A 132 8.06 -1.32 -4.66
C MET A 132 7.05 -1.48 -3.51
N ARG A 133 6.29 -0.44 -3.21
CA ARG A 133 5.23 -0.49 -2.21
C ARG A 133 4.03 -1.34 -2.65
N MET A 134 3.66 -1.28 -3.93
CA MET A 134 2.64 -2.17 -4.50
C MET A 134 3.10 -3.63 -4.45
N VAL A 135 4.33 -3.89 -4.87
CA VAL A 135 4.90 -5.24 -4.90
C VAL A 135 5.03 -5.83 -3.50
N LYS A 136 5.41 -5.04 -2.50
CA LYS A 136 5.37 -5.49 -1.10
C LYS A 136 3.98 -5.99 -0.69
N GLN A 137 2.94 -5.37 -1.18
CA GLN A 137 1.56 -5.67 -0.79
C GLN A 137 0.93 -6.79 -1.62
N TYR A 138 1.22 -6.85 -2.92
CA TYR A 138 0.52 -7.69 -3.89
C TYR A 138 1.43 -8.64 -4.69
N GLY A 139 2.74 -8.62 -4.45
CA GLY A 139 3.70 -9.34 -5.29
C GLY A 139 3.89 -8.71 -6.66
N TRP A 140 4.58 -9.47 -7.55
CA TRP A 140 4.88 -9.05 -8.92
C TRP A 140 3.80 -9.40 -9.94
N ASP A 141 2.64 -9.92 -9.52
CA ASP A 141 1.57 -10.38 -10.42
C ASP A 141 1.18 -9.36 -11.51
N PRO A 142 1.11 -8.04 -11.24
CA PRO A 142 0.83 -7.06 -12.28
C PRO A 142 1.89 -7.00 -13.40
N TRP A 143 3.06 -7.60 -13.20
CA TRP A 143 4.19 -7.66 -14.13
C TRP A 143 4.56 -9.09 -14.54
N SER A 144 3.76 -10.10 -14.16
CA SER A 144 3.96 -11.51 -14.52
C SER A 144 3.30 -11.83 -15.86
N TYR A 145 4.05 -11.73 -16.96
CA TYR A 145 3.68 -12.18 -18.31
C TYR A 145 4.90 -12.63 -19.11
#